data_e077f8b1075f69961d95d384951bc45c
#
_entry.id   e077f8b1075f69961d95d384951bc45c
#
_cell.length_a   1.000
_cell.length_b   1.000
_cell.length_c   1.000
_cell.angle_alpha   90.00
_cell.angle_beta   90.00
_cell.angle_gamma   90.00
#
_symmetry.space_group_name_H-M   'P 1'
#
loop_
_entity.id
_entity.type
_entity.pdbx_description
1 polymer ?
#
loop_
_entity_poly.entity_id
_entity_poly.type
_entity_poly.pdbx_seq_one_letter_code
_entity_poly.pdbx_strand_id
1 'polypeptide(L)'
;MITVKSFPLKNYTRQFDKAVVVFGSPTCPACKKVTGIVVPLLEQVHTDVEFMFLDGDRFEGTADYYNIEYYPTMVYFENGEEKKRIQSTNIKEIEKALF
;
A
#
# COMPACT_ATOMS: atom_id res chain seq x y z
N MET A 1 -0.71 10.90 -0.82
CA MET A 1 -0.31 9.53 -1.24
C MET A 1 0.55 9.61 -2.48
N ILE A 2 1.67 8.91 -2.47
CA ILE A 2 2.59 8.84 -3.62
C ILE A 2 2.13 7.73 -4.57
N THR A 3 2.15 8.00 -5.89
CA THR A 3 1.92 6.94 -6.87
C THR A 3 3.28 6.40 -7.33
N VAL A 4 3.46 5.09 -7.23
CA VAL A 4 4.70 4.43 -7.69
C VAL A 4 4.71 4.43 -9.22
N LYS A 5 5.75 4.99 -9.81
CA LYS A 5 5.84 5.16 -11.28
C LYS A 5 6.96 4.37 -11.93
N SER A 6 7.80 3.73 -11.13
CA SER A 6 8.93 2.94 -11.64
C SER A 6 9.28 1.86 -10.64
N PHE A 7 10.14 0.94 -11.04
CA PHE A 7 10.62 -0.10 -10.14
C PHE A 7 12.15 -0.01 -10.02
N PRO A 8 12.76 -0.64 -9.04
CA PRO A 8 12.12 -1.48 -8.01
C PRO A 8 11.38 -0.65 -6.95
N LEU A 9 10.34 -1.22 -6.39
CA LEU A 9 9.56 -0.59 -5.33
C LEU A 9 10.45 -0.17 -4.14
N LYS A 10 11.50 -0.91 -3.88
CA LYS A 10 12.47 -0.61 -2.82
C LYS A 10 13.03 0.81 -2.91
N ASN A 11 13.17 1.36 -4.11
CA ASN A 11 13.64 2.74 -4.28
C ASN A 11 12.68 3.78 -3.67
N TYR A 12 11.42 3.39 -3.47
CA TYR A 12 10.43 4.24 -2.81
C TYR A 12 10.38 3.96 -1.32
N THR A 13 10.23 2.69 -0.93
CA THR A 13 9.96 2.33 0.45
C THR A 13 11.12 2.63 1.38
N ARG A 14 12.36 2.49 0.91
CA ARG A 14 13.54 2.74 1.76
C ARG A 14 13.85 4.21 1.99
N GLN A 15 13.14 5.12 1.32
CA GLN A 15 13.30 6.56 1.56
C GLN A 15 12.60 7.01 2.84
N PHE A 16 11.74 6.17 3.39
CA PHE A 16 10.92 6.51 4.55
C PHE A 16 11.09 5.46 5.63
N ASP A 17 11.11 5.90 6.89
CA ASP A 17 11.20 4.98 8.02
C ASP A 17 9.97 4.06 8.06
N LYS A 18 8.80 4.61 7.74
CA LYS A 18 7.53 3.88 7.74
C LYS A 18 6.78 4.18 6.46
N ALA A 19 6.40 3.15 5.73
CA ALA A 19 5.64 3.28 4.50
C ALA A 19 4.59 2.18 4.38
N VAL A 20 3.44 2.53 3.82
CA VAL A 20 2.40 1.57 3.47
C VAL A 20 2.19 1.64 1.98
N VAL A 21 2.29 0.50 1.30
CA VAL A 21 2.03 0.41 -0.13
C VAL A 21 0.69 -0.29 -0.34
N VAL A 22 -0.21 0.39 -1.04
CA VAL A 22 -1.46 -0.19 -1.49
C VAL A 22 -1.22 -0.79 -2.87
N PHE A 23 -1.25 -2.11 -2.96
CA PHE A 23 -1.21 -2.83 -4.24
C PHE A 23 -2.64 -2.94 -4.75
N GLY A 24 -2.91 -2.41 -5.91
CA GLY A 24 -4.26 -2.41 -6.44
C GLY A 24 -4.29 -2.22 -7.94
N SER A 25 -5.49 -1.97 -8.44
CA SER A 25 -5.74 -1.70 -9.86
C SER A 25 -6.64 -0.48 -9.98
N PRO A 26 -6.43 0.39 -10.98
CA PRO A 26 -7.28 1.56 -11.16
C PRO A 26 -8.74 1.22 -11.54
N THR A 27 -9.00 -0.01 -11.99
CA THR A 27 -10.34 -0.45 -12.37
C THR A 27 -11.04 -1.25 -11.26
N CYS A 28 -10.39 -1.45 -10.13
CA CYS A 28 -10.92 -2.22 -9.01
C CYS A 28 -11.73 -1.31 -8.08
N PRO A 29 -13.06 -1.53 -7.92
CA PRO A 29 -13.88 -0.69 -7.04
C PRO A 29 -13.42 -0.69 -5.58
N ALA A 30 -13.02 -1.85 -5.07
CA ALA A 30 -12.52 -1.98 -3.70
C ALA A 30 -11.23 -1.18 -3.51
N CYS A 31 -10.36 -1.14 -4.53
CA CYS A 31 -9.14 -0.35 -4.50
C CYS A 31 -9.45 1.14 -4.47
N LYS A 32 -10.46 1.58 -5.22
CA LYS A 32 -10.90 2.99 -5.22
C LYS A 32 -11.41 3.41 -3.85
N LYS A 33 -12.12 2.54 -3.16
CA LYS A 33 -12.56 2.80 -1.79
C LYS A 33 -11.36 3.00 -0.87
N VAL A 34 -10.36 2.13 -0.95
CA VAL A 34 -9.17 2.22 -0.10
C VAL A 34 -8.39 3.50 -0.40
N THR A 35 -8.10 3.78 -1.67
CA THR A 35 -7.30 4.96 -2.02
C THR A 35 -8.06 6.27 -1.86
N GLY A 36 -9.37 6.26 -2.05
CA GLY A 36 -10.18 7.48 -2.02
C GLY A 36 -10.77 7.83 -0.67
N ILE A 37 -10.94 6.84 0.21
CA ILE A 37 -11.59 7.06 1.51
C ILE A 37 -10.69 6.62 2.67
N VAL A 38 -10.23 5.37 2.65
CA VAL A 38 -9.51 4.78 3.78
C VAL A 38 -8.15 5.43 3.97
N VAL A 39 -7.34 5.50 2.91
CA VAL A 39 -5.99 6.07 2.99
C VAL A 39 -6.01 7.53 3.43
N PRO A 40 -6.86 8.42 2.87
CA PRO A 40 -6.92 9.79 3.36
C PRO A 40 -7.21 9.91 4.85
N LEU A 41 -8.06 9.05 5.40
CA LEU A 41 -8.35 9.03 6.84
C LEU A 41 -7.14 8.55 7.65
N LEU A 42 -6.46 7.51 7.17
CA LEU A 42 -5.25 6.99 7.83
C LEU A 42 -4.12 8.02 7.79
N GLU A 43 -3.99 8.76 6.69
CA GLU A 43 -2.98 9.81 6.57
C GLU A 43 -3.14 10.91 7.60
N GLN A 44 -4.36 11.21 8.01
CA GLN A 44 -4.63 12.22 9.03
C GLN A 44 -4.19 11.78 10.42
N VAL A 45 -4.23 10.48 10.69
CA VAL A 45 -3.90 9.92 12.00
C VAL A 45 -2.43 9.49 12.07
N HIS A 46 -1.96 8.83 11.02
CA HIS A 46 -0.60 8.28 10.96
C HIS A 46 0.30 9.18 10.12
N THR A 47 0.59 10.37 10.63
CA THR A 47 1.32 11.41 9.90
C THR A 47 2.80 11.08 9.69
N ASP A 48 3.32 10.12 10.42
CA ASP A 48 4.70 9.64 10.29
C ASP A 48 4.86 8.50 9.29
N VAL A 49 3.76 8.09 8.64
CA VAL A 49 3.77 7.00 7.65
C VAL A 49 3.53 7.57 6.26
N GLU A 50 4.37 7.18 5.29
CA GLU A 50 4.15 7.53 3.89
C GLU A 50 3.27 6.48 3.23
N PHE A 51 2.18 6.90 2.61
CA PHE A 51 1.26 6.01 1.89
C PHE A 51 1.54 6.09 0.39
N MET A 52 1.59 4.93 -0.27
CA MET A 52 1.91 4.81 -1.70
C MET A 52 0.90 3.90 -2.39
N PHE A 53 0.62 4.18 -3.65
CA PHE A 53 -0.18 3.31 -4.49
C PHE A 53 0.66 2.71 -5.59
N LEU A 54 0.59 1.39 -5.76
CA LEU A 54 1.23 0.67 -6.84
C LEU A 54 0.17 -0.04 -7.68
N ASP A 55 0.11 0.32 -8.96
CA ASP A 55 -0.77 -0.32 -9.94
C ASP A 55 -0.18 -1.67 -10.34
N GLY A 56 -0.79 -2.76 -9.83
CA GLY A 56 -0.31 -4.11 -10.09
C GLY A 56 -0.53 -4.55 -11.53
N ASP A 57 -1.45 -3.92 -12.25
CA ASP A 57 -1.64 -4.21 -13.69
C ASP A 57 -0.48 -3.65 -14.51
N ARG A 58 0.05 -2.50 -14.10
CA ARG A 58 1.20 -1.89 -14.75
C ARG A 58 2.52 -2.54 -14.33
N PHE A 59 2.63 -2.92 -13.06
CA PHE A 59 3.85 -3.48 -12.48
C PHE A 59 3.63 -4.92 -12.01
N GLU A 60 3.22 -5.79 -12.94
CA GLU A 60 2.91 -7.20 -12.65
C GLU A 60 4.08 -7.94 -12.00
N GLY A 61 5.29 -7.70 -12.49
CA GLY A 61 6.48 -8.34 -11.92
C GLY A 61 6.73 -7.95 -10.46
N THR A 62 6.41 -6.70 -10.10
CA THR A 62 6.55 -6.24 -8.72
C THR A 62 5.50 -6.91 -7.83
N ALA A 63 4.25 -6.96 -8.29
CA ALA A 63 3.17 -7.63 -7.55
C ALA A 63 3.51 -9.11 -7.33
N ASP A 64 4.03 -9.79 -8.36
CA ASP A 64 4.44 -11.19 -8.27
C ASP A 64 5.60 -11.37 -7.29
N TYR A 65 6.58 -10.47 -7.33
CA TYR A 65 7.73 -10.51 -6.42
C TYR A 65 7.30 -10.48 -4.95
N TYR A 66 6.28 -9.67 -4.63
CA TYR A 66 5.76 -9.55 -3.28
C TYR A 66 4.64 -10.55 -2.97
N ASN A 67 4.35 -11.49 -3.88
CA ASN A 67 3.33 -12.51 -3.72
C ASN A 67 1.94 -11.92 -3.47
N ILE A 68 1.59 -10.88 -4.23
CA ILE A 68 0.28 -10.24 -4.13
C ILE A 68 -0.71 -11.05 -4.96
N GLU A 69 -1.69 -11.66 -4.30
CA GLU A 69 -2.69 -12.51 -4.96
C GLU A 69 -4.03 -11.79 -5.15
N TYR A 70 -4.32 -10.80 -4.33
CA TYR A 70 -5.61 -10.09 -4.33
C TYR A 70 -5.41 -8.59 -4.24
N TYR A 71 -6.34 -7.84 -4.80
CA TYR A 71 -6.39 -6.39 -4.72
C TYR A 71 -7.63 -5.95 -3.94
N PRO A 72 -7.54 -4.96 -3.05
CA PRO A 72 -6.30 -4.32 -2.59
C PRO A 72 -5.58 -5.17 -1.54
N THR A 73 -4.26 -5.13 -1.57
CA THR A 73 -3.42 -5.62 -0.48
C THR A 73 -2.57 -4.47 0.01
N MET A 74 -2.58 -4.20 1.32
CA MET A 74 -1.77 -3.16 1.92
C MET A 74 -0.60 -3.79 2.65
N VAL A 75 0.61 -3.33 2.34
CA VAL A 75 1.84 -3.87 2.92
C VAL A 75 2.56 -2.76 3.67
N TYR A 76 2.87 -3.00 4.94
CA TYR A 76 3.60 -2.06 5.78
C TYR A 76 5.09 -2.39 5.78
N PHE A 77 5.89 -1.37 5.47
CA PHE A 77 7.34 -1.46 5.42
C PHE A 77 7.97 -0.59 6.51
N GLU A 78 8.99 -1.10 7.17
CA GLU A 78 9.83 -0.32 8.06
C GLU A 78 11.26 -0.35 7.52
N ASN A 79 11.82 0.83 7.28
CA ASN A 79 13.19 0.96 6.74
C ASN A 79 13.39 0.11 5.47
N GLY A 80 12.36 0.05 4.64
CA GLY A 80 12.38 -0.69 3.38
C GLY A 80 12.10 -2.18 3.48
N GLU A 81 11.83 -2.70 4.68
CA GLU A 81 11.54 -4.12 4.89
C GLU A 81 10.07 -4.35 5.19
N GLU A 82 9.48 -5.34 4.53
CA GLU A 82 8.09 -5.71 4.80
C GLU A 82 7.94 -6.27 6.22
N LYS A 83 6.97 -5.73 6.96
CA LYS A 83 6.70 -6.17 8.34
C LYS A 83 5.33 -6.79 8.51
N LYS A 84 4.32 -6.25 7.84
CA LYS A 84 2.92 -6.67 7.99
C LYS A 84 2.18 -6.46 6.68
N ARG A 85 1.09 -7.20 6.49
CA ARG A 85 0.20 -6.96 5.34
C ARG A 85 -1.23 -7.33 5.70
N ILE A 86 -2.17 -6.77 4.95
CA ILE A 86 -3.58 -7.10 5.10
C ILE A 86 -4.31 -6.93 3.76
N GLN A 87 -5.30 -7.77 3.55
CA GLN A 87 -6.22 -7.71 2.42
C GLN A 87 -7.59 -7.33 2.97
N SER A 88 -7.91 -6.03 2.95
CA SER A 88 -9.17 -5.55 3.52
C SER A 88 -9.49 -4.16 2.95
N THR A 89 -10.77 -3.81 2.97
CA THR A 89 -11.26 -2.45 2.70
C THR A 89 -11.80 -1.79 3.95
N ASN A 90 -11.76 -2.48 5.10
CA ASN A 90 -12.30 -1.98 6.36
C ASN A 90 -11.22 -1.23 7.12
N ILE A 91 -11.46 0.06 7.41
CA ILE A 91 -10.45 0.91 8.04
C ILE A 91 -10.03 0.40 9.43
N LYS A 92 -10.95 -0.14 10.20
CA LYS A 92 -10.63 -0.64 11.55
C LYS A 92 -9.75 -1.87 11.49
N GLU A 93 -10.03 -2.79 10.55
CA GLU A 93 -9.21 -3.97 10.35
C GLU A 93 -7.82 -3.60 9.87
N ILE A 94 -7.73 -2.66 8.93
CA ILE A 94 -6.47 -2.19 8.38
C ILE A 94 -5.63 -1.54 9.48
N GLU A 95 -6.23 -0.65 10.26
CA GLU A 95 -5.53 0.04 11.33
C GLU A 95 -5.01 -0.95 12.38
N LYS A 96 -5.84 -1.91 12.77
CA LYS A 96 -5.46 -2.93 13.75
C LYS A 96 -4.34 -3.83 13.23
N ALA A 97 -4.37 -4.18 11.94
CA ALA A 97 -3.38 -5.09 11.37
C ALA A 97 -2.03 -4.42 11.13
N LEU A 98 -2.01 -3.15 10.72
CA LEU A 98 -0.79 -2.48 10.29
C LEU A 98 -0.19 -1.58 11.37
N PHE A 99 -1.02 -1.07 12.27
CA PHE A 99 -0.62 -0.11 13.28
C PHE A 99 -1.04 -0.55 14.68
#